data_ce024c276ddd0e7d82fb15b34491d59e
#
_entry.id   ce024c276ddd0e7d82fb15b34491d59e
#
_cell.length_a   1.000
_cell.length_b   1.000
_cell.length_c   1.000
_cell.angle_alpha   90.00
_cell.angle_beta   90.00
_cell.angle_gamma   90.00
#
_symmetry.space_group_name_H-M   'P 1'
#
loop_
_entity.id
_entity.type
_entity.pdbx_description
1 polymer ?
#
loop_
_entity_poly.entity_id
_entity_poly.type
_entity_poly.pdbx_seq_one_letter_code
_entity_poly.pdbx_strand_id
1 'polypeptide(L)'
;MRFLRELIEANKAMVEYQTMLRHSKLHPRFLLRPIMLKEAVQSTKIEGTQVTLDEVMETEAQSRKANSDVREALNYYEALVAGMDALKEIPISTRLFKQLHRILLSNDVRGSHRSPGEFRRVQNFLGPEGCTIETATYIPPEPHLVNEYMSNLEKYIHEPNDDYDELVRVAIIHAQFETIHRFWTETVGLGEF
;
A
#
# COMPACT_ATOMS: atom_id res chain seq x y z
N MET A 1 12.35 27.07 1.87
CA MET A 1 11.72 25.75 1.89
C MET A 1 10.65 25.73 0.80
N ARG A 2 10.88 24.99 -0.28
CA ARG A 2 10.02 25.04 -1.47
C ARG A 2 8.62 24.43 -1.23
N PHE A 3 8.47 23.48 -0.32
CA PHE A 3 7.24 22.75 -0.04
C PHE A 3 6.48 23.21 1.24
N LEU A 4 6.93 24.27 1.91
CA LEU A 4 6.29 24.73 3.15
C LEU A 4 4.85 25.18 2.93
N ARG A 5 4.57 25.85 1.81
CA ARG A 5 3.24 26.31 1.47
C ARG A 5 2.30 25.14 1.23
N GLU A 6 2.73 24.19 0.45
CA GLU A 6 1.98 22.96 0.13
C GLU A 6 1.70 22.16 1.39
N LEU A 7 2.66 22.07 2.31
CA LEU A 7 2.51 21.40 3.59
C LEU A 7 1.44 22.07 4.47
N ILE A 8 1.45 23.41 4.54
CA ILE A 8 0.44 24.17 5.29
C ILE A 8 -0.96 23.99 4.67
N GLU A 9 -1.07 24.01 3.34
CA GLU A 9 -2.33 23.79 2.64
C GLU A 9 -2.85 22.36 2.86
N ALA A 10 -1.99 21.36 2.82
CA ALA A 10 -2.35 19.97 3.09
C ALA A 10 -2.83 19.78 4.54
N ASN A 11 -2.12 20.32 5.53
CA ASN A 11 -2.56 20.26 6.93
C ASN A 11 -3.92 20.94 7.16
N LYS A 12 -4.17 22.09 6.52
CA LYS A 12 -5.49 22.75 6.59
C LYS A 12 -6.58 21.85 5.99
N ALA A 13 -6.35 21.28 4.81
CA ALA A 13 -7.31 20.39 4.15
C ALA A 13 -7.62 19.15 5.01
N MET A 14 -6.62 18.58 5.68
CA MET A 14 -6.82 17.46 6.61
C MET A 14 -7.71 17.85 7.79
N VAL A 15 -7.46 19.02 8.43
CA VAL A 15 -8.25 19.49 9.56
C VAL A 15 -9.70 19.78 9.13
N GLU A 16 -9.90 20.42 7.98
CA GLU A 16 -11.22 20.66 7.40
C GLU A 16 -11.97 19.35 7.16
N TYR A 17 -11.33 18.37 6.53
CA TYR A 17 -11.91 17.06 6.26
C TYR A 17 -12.29 16.31 7.54
N GLN A 18 -11.40 16.26 8.53
CA GLN A 18 -11.67 15.66 9.82
C GLN A 18 -12.85 16.33 10.53
N THR A 19 -12.92 17.65 10.46
CA THR A 19 -14.02 18.43 11.04
C THR A 19 -15.34 18.10 10.35
N MET A 20 -15.36 18.04 9.02
CA MET A 20 -16.54 17.63 8.25
C MET A 20 -17.01 16.22 8.63
N LEU A 21 -16.10 15.28 8.78
CA LEU A 21 -16.45 13.90 9.18
C LEU A 21 -17.05 13.86 10.59
N ARG A 22 -16.49 14.62 11.55
CA ARG A 22 -16.99 14.69 12.94
C ARG A 22 -18.41 15.28 13.03
N HIS A 23 -18.72 16.24 12.18
CA HIS A 23 -20.04 16.90 12.14
C HIS A 23 -21.02 16.25 11.18
N SER A 24 -20.59 15.24 10.43
CA SER A 24 -21.47 14.52 9.52
C SER A 24 -22.52 13.71 10.30
N LYS A 25 -23.76 13.79 9.84
CA LYS A 25 -24.85 12.94 10.33
C LYS A 25 -24.77 11.50 9.78
N LEU A 26 -23.95 11.28 8.75
CA LEU A 26 -23.72 9.96 8.18
C LEU A 26 -22.56 9.28 8.91
N HIS A 27 -22.70 7.98 9.13
CA HIS A 27 -21.59 7.22 9.69
C HIS A 27 -20.37 7.28 8.73
N PRO A 28 -19.16 7.60 9.20
CA PRO A 28 -17.98 7.78 8.34
C PRO A 28 -17.74 6.63 7.36
N ARG A 29 -18.05 5.39 7.72
CA ARG A 29 -17.90 4.21 6.84
C ARG A 29 -18.68 4.33 5.53
N PHE A 30 -19.86 4.96 5.54
CA PHE A 30 -20.64 5.15 4.31
C PHE A 30 -20.00 6.17 3.36
N LEU A 31 -19.30 7.15 3.90
CA LEU A 31 -18.59 8.16 3.12
C LEU A 31 -17.23 7.64 2.63
N LEU A 32 -16.56 6.85 3.45
CA LEU A 32 -15.20 6.38 3.16
C LEU A 32 -15.19 5.18 2.19
N ARG A 33 -16.21 4.31 2.21
CA ARG A 33 -16.23 3.10 1.38
C ARG A 33 -16.03 3.37 -0.12
N PRO A 34 -16.77 4.29 -0.76
CA PRO A 34 -16.55 4.58 -2.18
C PRO A 34 -15.15 5.14 -2.47
N ILE A 35 -14.60 5.94 -1.54
CA ILE A 35 -13.25 6.50 -1.66
C ILE A 35 -12.21 5.37 -1.56
N MET A 36 -12.36 4.47 -0.61
CA MET A 36 -11.45 3.33 -0.43
C MET A 36 -11.51 2.34 -1.60
N LEU A 37 -12.69 2.10 -2.17
CA LEU A 37 -12.82 1.29 -3.38
C LEU A 37 -12.17 1.96 -4.58
N LYS A 38 -12.34 3.27 -4.72
CA LYS A 38 -11.66 4.04 -5.77
C LYS A 38 -10.14 3.98 -5.60
N GLU A 39 -9.65 4.13 -4.38
CA GLU A 39 -8.23 3.96 -4.04
C GLU A 39 -7.72 2.58 -4.44
N ALA A 40 -8.44 1.51 -4.05
CA ALA A 40 -8.09 0.15 -4.40
C ALA A 40 -7.95 -0.04 -5.92
N VAL A 41 -8.92 0.46 -6.69
CA VAL A 41 -8.90 0.40 -8.15
C VAL A 41 -7.72 1.19 -8.74
N GLN A 42 -7.41 2.38 -8.22
CA GLN A 42 -6.30 3.18 -8.73
C GLN A 42 -4.94 2.58 -8.38
N SER A 43 -4.78 2.09 -7.14
CA SER A 43 -3.54 1.47 -6.70
C SER A 43 -3.24 0.18 -7.45
N THR A 44 -4.24 -0.68 -7.66
CA THR A 44 -4.02 -1.91 -8.44
C THR A 44 -3.78 -1.67 -9.92
N LYS A 45 -4.24 -0.53 -10.48
CA LYS A 45 -3.88 -0.12 -11.85
C LYS A 45 -2.39 0.15 -12.02
N ILE A 46 -1.72 0.69 -11.01
CA ILE A 46 -0.27 0.88 -11.01
C ILE A 46 0.44 -0.49 -11.15
N GLU A 47 -0.15 -1.54 -10.57
CA GLU A 47 0.33 -2.92 -10.66
C GLU A 47 -0.15 -3.66 -11.93
N GLY A 48 -0.81 -2.95 -12.85
CA GLY A 48 -1.19 -3.46 -14.17
C GLY A 48 -2.59 -4.05 -14.28
N THR A 49 -3.49 -3.88 -13.29
CA THR A 49 -4.90 -4.30 -13.46
C THR A 49 -5.63 -3.39 -14.45
N GLN A 50 -6.64 -3.95 -15.12
CA GLN A 50 -7.49 -3.23 -16.08
C GLN A 50 -8.94 -3.15 -15.59
N VAL A 51 -9.15 -2.97 -14.28
CA VAL A 51 -10.47 -2.93 -13.66
C VAL A 51 -10.97 -1.49 -13.48
N THR A 52 -12.28 -1.31 -13.55
CA THR A 52 -12.98 -0.05 -13.25
C THR A 52 -13.74 -0.14 -11.93
N LEU A 53 -14.03 1.02 -11.33
CA LEU A 53 -14.83 1.08 -10.10
C LEU A 53 -16.24 0.50 -10.32
N ASP A 54 -16.84 0.75 -11.49
CA ASP A 54 -18.17 0.25 -11.83
C ASP A 54 -18.20 -1.28 -11.89
N GLU A 55 -17.18 -1.91 -12.51
CA GLU A 55 -17.06 -3.38 -12.55
C GLU A 55 -16.93 -3.99 -11.14
N VAL A 56 -16.16 -3.36 -10.25
CA VAL A 56 -16.05 -3.81 -8.85
C VAL A 56 -17.41 -3.72 -8.16
N MET A 57 -18.10 -2.57 -8.27
CA MET A 57 -19.39 -2.34 -7.64
C MET A 57 -20.49 -3.26 -8.19
N GLU A 58 -20.52 -3.49 -9.50
CA GLU A 58 -21.47 -4.42 -10.13
C GLU A 58 -21.23 -5.86 -9.70
N THR A 59 -19.96 -6.28 -9.62
CA THR A 59 -19.58 -7.63 -9.19
C THR A 59 -20.05 -7.88 -7.76
N GLU A 60 -19.85 -6.93 -6.85
CA GLU A 60 -20.34 -7.02 -5.48
C GLU A 60 -21.89 -7.07 -5.43
N ALA A 61 -22.56 -6.15 -6.16
CA ALA A 61 -24.02 -6.04 -6.13
C ALA A 61 -24.73 -7.27 -6.69
N GLN A 62 -24.15 -7.90 -7.72
CA GLN A 62 -24.74 -9.03 -8.42
C GLN A 62 -24.23 -10.39 -7.94
N SER A 63 -23.35 -10.42 -6.95
CA SER A 63 -22.70 -11.65 -6.45
C SER A 63 -22.10 -12.49 -7.58
N ARG A 64 -21.60 -11.83 -8.63
CA ARG A 64 -20.97 -12.50 -9.76
C ARG A 64 -19.58 -13.02 -9.38
N LYS A 65 -19.14 -14.06 -10.08
CA LYS A 65 -17.75 -14.53 -9.94
C LYS A 65 -16.81 -13.45 -10.45
N ALA A 66 -16.00 -12.89 -9.55
CA ALA A 66 -14.99 -11.89 -9.88
C ALA A 66 -13.92 -12.48 -10.80
N ASN A 67 -13.49 -11.72 -11.81
CA ASN A 67 -12.26 -12.02 -12.54
C ASN A 67 -11.03 -11.72 -11.66
N SER A 68 -9.82 -12.01 -12.15
CA SER A 68 -8.58 -11.80 -11.39
C SER A 68 -8.40 -10.34 -10.96
N ASP A 69 -8.58 -9.40 -11.88
CA ASP A 69 -8.35 -7.97 -11.64
C ASP A 69 -9.34 -7.39 -10.62
N VAL A 70 -10.63 -7.78 -10.72
CA VAL A 70 -11.64 -7.40 -9.72
C VAL A 70 -11.29 -7.98 -8.35
N ARG A 71 -10.80 -9.23 -8.29
CA ARG A 71 -10.36 -9.84 -7.02
C ARG A 71 -9.17 -9.12 -6.41
N GLU A 72 -8.19 -8.70 -7.22
CA GLU A 72 -7.06 -7.92 -6.74
C GLU A 72 -7.52 -6.60 -6.11
N ALA A 73 -8.43 -5.87 -6.77
CA ALA A 73 -8.98 -4.63 -6.22
C ALA A 73 -9.79 -4.87 -4.94
N LEU A 74 -10.59 -5.94 -4.87
CA LEU A 74 -11.33 -6.31 -3.67
C LEU A 74 -10.40 -6.74 -2.53
N ASN A 75 -9.35 -7.53 -2.79
CA ASN A 75 -8.34 -7.90 -1.81
C ASN A 75 -7.62 -6.66 -1.25
N TYR A 76 -7.32 -5.69 -2.13
CA TYR A 76 -6.73 -4.42 -1.69
C TYR A 76 -7.68 -3.66 -0.74
N TYR A 77 -8.95 -3.55 -1.11
CA TYR A 77 -9.96 -2.94 -0.26
C TYR A 77 -10.10 -3.67 1.09
N GLU A 78 -10.16 -5.01 1.08
CA GLU A 78 -10.20 -5.83 2.29
C GLU A 78 -8.95 -5.62 3.17
N ALA A 79 -7.76 -5.52 2.56
CA ALA A 79 -6.53 -5.23 3.29
C ALA A 79 -6.57 -3.85 3.95
N LEU A 80 -7.09 -2.81 3.26
CA LEU A 80 -7.26 -1.48 3.86
C LEU A 80 -8.20 -1.53 5.07
N VAL A 81 -9.36 -2.17 4.95
CA VAL A 81 -10.32 -2.31 6.05
C VAL A 81 -9.71 -3.08 7.22
N ALA A 82 -9.09 -4.22 6.95
CA ALA A 82 -8.44 -5.05 7.97
C ALA A 82 -7.31 -4.29 8.68
N GLY A 83 -6.52 -3.51 7.94
CA GLY A 83 -5.47 -2.66 8.49
C GLY A 83 -6.02 -1.58 9.43
N MET A 84 -7.06 -0.87 9.00
CA MET A 84 -7.72 0.15 9.82
C MET A 84 -8.32 -0.44 11.11
N ASP A 85 -8.90 -1.63 11.04
CA ASP A 85 -9.46 -2.29 12.22
C ASP A 85 -8.35 -2.82 13.14
N ALA A 86 -7.29 -3.40 12.58
CA ALA A 86 -6.14 -3.87 13.36
C ALA A 86 -5.42 -2.75 14.12
N LEU A 87 -5.31 -1.56 13.53
CA LEU A 87 -4.66 -0.40 14.15
C LEU A 87 -5.38 0.13 15.42
N LYS A 88 -6.60 -0.33 15.69
CA LYS A 88 -7.28 -0.03 16.95
C LYS A 88 -6.73 -0.83 18.14
N GLU A 89 -6.08 -1.94 17.87
CA GLU A 89 -5.63 -2.90 18.88
C GLU A 89 -4.11 -3.11 18.87
N ILE A 90 -3.50 -3.03 17.70
CA ILE A 90 -2.06 -3.26 17.53
C ILE A 90 -1.41 -2.10 16.79
N PRO A 91 -0.15 -1.74 17.12
CA PRO A 91 0.58 -0.70 16.40
C PRO A 91 0.98 -1.16 14.99
N ILE A 92 1.36 -0.19 14.15
CA ILE A 92 2.02 -0.48 12.87
C ILE A 92 3.25 -1.33 13.16
N SER A 93 3.37 -2.46 12.50
CA SER A 93 4.44 -3.42 12.77
C SER A 93 4.71 -4.32 11.57
N THR A 94 5.89 -4.88 11.53
CA THR A 94 6.28 -5.92 10.57
C THR A 94 5.25 -7.07 10.50
N ARG A 95 4.69 -7.44 11.65
CA ARG A 95 3.63 -8.46 11.73
C ARG A 95 2.36 -8.00 10.98
N LEU A 96 1.95 -6.75 11.18
CA LEU A 96 0.79 -6.18 10.48
C LEU A 96 1.02 -6.15 8.97
N PHE A 97 2.18 -5.68 8.50
CA PHE A 97 2.51 -5.69 7.08
C PHE A 97 2.44 -7.09 6.46
N LYS A 98 2.96 -8.10 7.14
CA LYS A 98 2.86 -9.50 6.69
C LYS A 98 1.41 -10.00 6.63
N GLN A 99 0.59 -9.62 7.60
CA GLN A 99 -0.83 -9.96 7.62
C GLN A 99 -1.58 -9.32 6.44
N LEU A 100 -1.38 -8.03 6.19
CA LEU A 100 -2.01 -7.32 5.08
C LEU A 100 -1.57 -7.88 3.73
N HIS A 101 -0.29 -8.21 3.58
CA HIS A 101 0.21 -8.85 2.36
C HIS A 101 -0.42 -10.23 2.09
N ARG A 102 -0.78 -11.02 3.13
CA ARG A 102 -1.54 -12.26 2.94
C ARG A 102 -2.95 -12.00 2.40
N ILE A 103 -3.60 -10.93 2.88
CA ILE A 103 -4.92 -10.54 2.38
C ILE A 103 -4.82 -10.09 0.92
N LEU A 104 -3.84 -9.25 0.59
CA LEU A 104 -3.62 -8.78 -0.78
C LEU A 104 -3.46 -9.92 -1.78
N LEU A 105 -2.73 -10.97 -1.41
CA LEU A 105 -2.44 -12.12 -2.28
C LEU A 105 -3.37 -13.32 -2.04
N SER A 106 -4.52 -13.12 -1.41
CA SER A 106 -5.55 -14.15 -1.26
C SER A 106 -6.34 -14.40 -2.56
N ASN A 107 -7.17 -15.45 -2.57
CA ASN A 107 -8.16 -15.70 -3.63
C ASN A 107 -7.57 -15.92 -5.05
N ASP A 108 -6.41 -16.58 -5.14
CA ASP A 108 -5.76 -16.95 -6.41
C ASP A 108 -5.52 -15.77 -7.38
N VAL A 109 -5.15 -14.63 -6.84
CA VAL A 109 -4.70 -13.47 -7.62
C VAL A 109 -3.26 -13.64 -8.10
N ARG A 110 -2.78 -12.72 -8.94
CA ARG A 110 -1.38 -12.71 -9.38
C ARG A 110 -0.44 -12.71 -8.17
N GLY A 111 0.60 -13.51 -8.21
CA GLY A 111 1.57 -13.62 -7.11
C GLY A 111 1.12 -14.43 -5.90
N SER A 112 -0.11 -14.96 -5.85
CA SER A 112 -0.63 -15.74 -4.72
C SER A 112 0.21 -16.96 -4.32
N HIS A 113 0.98 -17.51 -5.26
CA HIS A 113 1.91 -18.63 -5.04
C HIS A 113 3.28 -18.20 -4.49
N ARG A 114 3.52 -16.89 -4.29
CA ARG A 114 4.84 -16.34 -3.93
C ARG A 114 4.94 -15.96 -2.46
N SER A 115 4.72 -16.95 -1.59
CA SER A 115 4.87 -16.83 -0.14
C SER A 115 4.14 -15.61 0.46
N PRO A 116 2.79 -15.51 0.35
CA PRO A 116 2.03 -14.41 0.92
C PRO A 116 2.35 -14.20 2.40
N GLY A 117 2.66 -12.97 2.76
CA GLY A 117 2.99 -12.60 4.14
C GLY A 117 4.41 -12.94 4.58
N GLU A 118 5.28 -13.38 3.67
CA GLU A 118 6.69 -13.59 3.97
C GLU A 118 7.56 -12.59 3.21
N PHE A 119 8.65 -12.16 3.82
CA PHE A 119 9.64 -11.36 3.13
C PHE A 119 10.36 -12.20 2.09
N ARG A 120 10.79 -11.55 1.02
CA ARG A 120 11.55 -12.18 -0.04
C ARG A 120 12.83 -12.84 0.48
N ARG A 121 13.18 -13.97 -0.12
CA ARG A 121 14.40 -14.73 0.18
C ARG A 121 15.39 -14.71 -0.98
N VAL A 122 14.99 -14.15 -2.11
CA VAL A 122 15.82 -14.01 -3.30
C VAL A 122 16.03 -12.54 -3.61
N GLN A 123 17.14 -12.22 -4.26
CA GLN A 123 17.40 -10.89 -4.75
C GLN A 123 16.43 -10.58 -5.90
N ASN A 124 15.75 -9.47 -5.82
CA ASN A 124 14.99 -8.88 -6.91
C ASN A 124 15.66 -7.59 -7.39
N PHE A 125 15.24 -7.10 -8.53
CA PHE A 125 15.70 -5.86 -9.12
C PHE A 125 14.60 -5.25 -9.95
N LEU A 126 14.65 -3.96 -10.19
CA LEU A 126 13.66 -3.16 -10.90
C LEU A 126 14.30 -2.55 -12.13
N GLY A 127 13.62 -2.62 -13.26
CA GLY A 127 14.10 -2.00 -14.49
C GLY A 127 13.20 -2.30 -15.67
N PRO A 128 13.57 -1.85 -16.88
CA PRO A 128 12.81 -2.13 -18.11
C PRO A 128 12.63 -3.64 -18.35
N GLU A 129 11.59 -3.97 -19.11
CA GLU A 129 11.33 -5.37 -19.46
C GLU A 129 12.57 -6.03 -20.09
N GLY A 130 12.89 -7.24 -19.62
CA GLY A 130 14.06 -7.99 -20.07
C GLY A 130 15.40 -7.51 -19.51
N CYS A 131 15.42 -6.55 -18.55
CA CYS A 131 16.66 -6.17 -17.91
C CYS A 131 17.24 -7.33 -17.06
N THR A 132 18.54 -7.29 -16.87
CA THR A 132 19.26 -8.15 -15.92
C THR A 132 19.64 -7.36 -14.67
N ILE A 133 20.17 -8.02 -13.66
CA ILE A 133 20.62 -7.33 -12.44
C ILE A 133 21.70 -6.29 -12.75
N GLU A 134 22.54 -6.50 -13.77
CA GLU A 134 23.59 -5.60 -14.19
C GLU A 134 23.05 -4.35 -14.91
N THR A 135 21.85 -4.45 -15.49
CA THR A 135 21.20 -3.36 -16.24
C THR A 135 19.98 -2.81 -15.52
N ALA A 136 19.74 -3.26 -14.30
CA ALA A 136 18.63 -2.81 -13.48
C ALA A 136 18.70 -1.32 -13.14
N THR A 137 17.55 -0.66 -13.12
CA THR A 137 17.42 0.74 -12.69
C THR A 137 17.59 0.87 -11.18
N TYR A 138 17.12 -0.13 -10.44
CA TYR A 138 17.20 -0.17 -8.99
C TYR A 138 17.41 -1.60 -8.49
N ILE A 139 18.32 -1.77 -7.55
CA ILE A 139 18.57 -3.03 -6.84
C ILE A 139 18.28 -2.80 -5.36
N PRO A 140 17.19 -3.37 -4.82
CA PRO A 140 16.87 -3.29 -3.40
C PRO A 140 17.94 -3.95 -2.53
N PRO A 141 17.95 -3.67 -1.21
CA PRO A 141 18.87 -4.32 -0.27
C PRO A 141 18.84 -5.84 -0.39
N GLU A 142 19.93 -6.49 0.00
CA GLU A 142 20.01 -7.96 -0.02
C GLU A 142 18.94 -8.60 0.89
N PRO A 143 18.40 -9.77 0.54
CA PRO A 143 17.28 -10.39 1.26
C PRO A 143 17.53 -10.60 2.75
N HIS A 144 18.76 -10.90 3.14
CA HIS A 144 19.10 -11.12 4.55
C HIS A 144 19.05 -9.83 5.40
N LEU A 145 19.15 -8.65 4.79
CA LEU A 145 19.04 -7.34 5.45
C LEU A 145 17.60 -6.84 5.60
N VAL A 146 16.63 -7.43 4.90
CA VAL A 146 15.24 -6.95 4.90
C VAL A 146 14.65 -6.90 6.30
N ASN A 147 14.89 -7.92 7.12
CA ASN A 147 14.38 -7.95 8.50
C ASN A 147 14.97 -6.81 9.35
N GLU A 148 16.25 -6.51 9.20
CA GLU A 148 16.93 -5.43 9.92
C GLU A 148 16.36 -4.07 9.51
N TYR A 149 16.26 -3.81 8.21
CA TYR A 149 15.72 -2.54 7.70
C TYR A 149 14.24 -2.35 8.07
N MET A 150 13.43 -3.40 8.03
CA MET A 150 12.05 -3.33 8.48
C MET A 150 11.93 -3.08 9.99
N SER A 151 12.82 -3.67 10.79
CA SER A 151 12.88 -3.39 12.23
C SER A 151 13.29 -1.95 12.52
N ASN A 152 14.25 -1.41 11.77
CA ASN A 152 14.66 -0.02 11.89
C ASN A 152 13.54 0.93 11.49
N LEU A 153 12.81 0.63 10.41
CA LEU A 153 11.64 1.40 9.99
C LEU A 153 10.54 1.38 11.06
N GLU A 154 10.22 0.21 11.61
CA GLU A 154 9.24 0.04 12.69
C GLU A 154 9.64 0.87 13.93
N LYS A 155 10.93 0.85 14.31
CA LYS A 155 11.44 1.69 15.39
C LYS A 155 11.26 3.17 15.09
N TYR A 156 11.57 3.63 13.88
CA TYR A 156 11.37 5.03 13.48
C TYR A 156 9.91 5.45 13.52
N ILE A 157 8.98 4.56 13.12
CA ILE A 157 7.53 4.83 13.18
C ILE A 157 7.08 5.10 14.61
N HIS A 158 7.60 4.36 15.59
CA HIS A 158 7.16 4.45 16.98
C HIS A 158 7.94 5.44 17.84
N GLU A 159 9.20 5.62 17.54
CA GLU A 159 10.13 6.46 18.31
C GLU A 159 10.89 7.42 17.36
N PRO A 160 10.21 8.31 16.65
CA PRO A 160 10.90 9.22 15.76
C PRO A 160 11.73 10.20 16.58
N ASN A 161 13.01 10.31 16.22
CA ASN A 161 13.92 11.25 16.85
C ASN A 161 14.13 12.47 15.92
N ASP A 162 13.03 13.14 15.59
CA ASP A 162 12.99 14.31 14.73
C ASP A 162 11.79 15.22 15.09
N ASP A 163 11.85 16.47 14.60
CA ASP A 163 10.80 17.48 14.75
C ASP A 163 10.02 17.67 13.42
N TYR A 164 9.96 16.65 12.56
CA TYR A 164 9.24 16.75 11.30
C TYR A 164 7.73 16.78 11.49
N ASP A 165 7.07 17.53 10.62
CA ASP A 165 5.62 17.44 10.44
C ASP A 165 5.18 16.01 10.11
N GLU A 166 4.00 15.59 10.59
CA GLU A 166 3.51 14.23 10.42
C GLU A 166 3.39 13.80 8.95
N LEU A 167 3.00 14.72 8.05
CA LEU A 167 2.92 14.41 6.60
C LEU A 167 4.30 14.17 6.00
N VAL A 168 5.31 14.93 6.45
CA VAL A 168 6.71 14.73 6.02
C VAL A 168 7.21 13.39 6.53
N ARG A 169 6.90 13.05 7.79
CA ARG A 169 7.27 11.77 8.39
C ARG A 169 6.63 10.59 7.64
N VAL A 170 5.35 10.68 7.31
CA VAL A 170 4.66 9.68 6.49
C VAL A 170 5.33 9.51 5.13
N ALA A 171 5.72 10.60 4.47
CA ALA A 171 6.44 10.53 3.20
C ALA A 171 7.81 9.84 3.32
N ILE A 172 8.56 10.11 4.40
CA ILE A 172 9.84 9.43 4.69
C ILE A 172 9.62 7.94 4.92
N ILE A 173 8.62 7.58 5.75
CA ILE A 173 8.27 6.18 6.04
C ILE A 173 7.89 5.46 4.75
N HIS A 174 7.05 6.06 3.92
CA HIS A 174 6.62 5.48 2.64
C HIS A 174 7.83 5.26 1.71
N ALA A 175 8.64 6.29 1.51
CA ALA A 175 9.83 6.19 0.66
C ALA A 175 10.79 5.09 1.13
N GLN A 176 11.02 4.98 2.44
CA GLN A 176 11.87 3.95 3.01
C GLN A 176 11.26 2.55 2.86
N PHE A 177 9.95 2.42 3.06
CA PHE A 177 9.23 1.19 2.90
C PHE A 177 9.30 0.65 1.46
N GLU A 178 9.14 1.53 0.46
CA GLU A 178 9.30 1.18 -0.95
C GLU A 178 10.76 0.85 -1.29
N THR A 179 11.71 1.62 -0.75
CA THR A 179 13.15 1.37 -0.96
C THR A 179 13.59 0.00 -0.45
N ILE A 180 13.06 -0.47 0.67
CA ILE A 180 13.36 -1.82 1.20
C ILE A 180 12.85 -2.91 0.26
N HIS A 181 11.75 -2.67 -0.44
CA HIS A 181 11.12 -3.58 -1.39
C HIS A 181 11.04 -5.02 -0.85
N ARG A 182 10.42 -5.14 0.31
CA ARG A 182 10.48 -6.29 1.23
C ARG A 182 9.76 -7.54 0.79
N PHE A 183 8.73 -7.40 -0.04
CA PHE A 183 7.99 -8.54 -0.58
C PHE A 183 8.49 -8.89 -1.98
N TRP A 184 8.19 -10.10 -2.39
CA TRP A 184 8.44 -10.48 -3.75
C TRP A 184 7.35 -9.90 -4.65
N THR A 185 7.72 -9.14 -5.66
CA THR A 185 6.83 -8.63 -6.71
C THR A 185 7.22 -9.23 -8.04
N GLU A 186 6.26 -9.42 -8.93
CA GLU A 186 6.56 -9.70 -10.34
C GLU A 186 7.04 -8.41 -10.99
N THR A 187 8.27 -8.06 -10.73
CA THR A 187 8.87 -6.95 -11.44
C THR A 187 9.50 -7.45 -12.71
N VAL A 188 8.64 -7.70 -13.64
CA VAL A 188 9.00 -7.68 -15.03
C VAL A 188 8.65 -6.27 -15.50
N GLY A 189 9.69 -5.48 -15.77
CA GLY A 189 9.60 -4.28 -16.56
C GLY A 189 8.32 -3.45 -16.41
N LEU A 190 8.17 -2.69 -15.34
CA LEU A 190 7.33 -1.50 -15.40
C LEU A 190 8.06 -0.51 -16.31
N GLY A 191 7.81 -0.65 -17.61
CA GLY A 191 7.99 0.44 -18.52
C GLY A 191 6.99 1.54 -18.14
N GLU A 192 7.51 2.75 -18.10
CA GLU A 192 6.83 4.03 -18.03
C GLU A 192 6.40 4.50 -16.64
N PHE A 193 7.27 5.30 -16.06
CA PHE A 193 6.90 6.51 -15.32
C PHE A 193 7.12 7.74 -16.21
#